data_4c3565abf438dc44c8f32ea3f7a53ac1
#
_entry.id   4c3565abf438dc44c8f32ea3f7a53ac1
#
_cell.length_a   1.000
_cell.length_b   1.000
_cell.length_c   1.000
_cell.angle_alpha   90.00
_cell.angle_beta   90.00
_cell.angle_gamma   90.00
#
_symmetry.space_group_name_H-M   'P 1'
#
loop_
_entity.id
_entity.type
_entity.pdbx_description
1 polymer ?
#
loop_
_entity_poly.entity_id
_entity_poly.type
_entity_poly.pdbx_seq_one_letter_code
_entity_poly.pdbx_strand_id
1 'polypeptide(L)'
;GAWFSNTMWARRTRILVLGAVLTVGLLATVLLQSPVPTQTVDELMTSPSEHLNQEVAIRGEVQDGTIDNGTMTFILEGTDSTLKIRFTDAMVSNGLDDNRTVYAEGVLLFEDGVYVLEADVIKTSCPSKYEEAAEAEV
;
A
#
# COMPACT_ATOMS: atom_id res chain seq x y z
N GLY A 1 29.21 27.12 -28.68
CA GLY A 1 28.62 26.87 -27.39
C GLY A 1 27.13 26.79 -27.38
N ALA A 2 26.63 26.30 -26.30
CA ALA A 2 25.19 26.13 -26.16
C ALA A 2 24.41 27.43 -26.31
N TRP A 3 25.02 28.52 -25.97
CA TRP A 3 24.36 29.82 -26.10
C TRP A 3 24.13 30.26 -27.52
N PHE A 4 24.88 29.72 -28.46
CA PHE A 4 24.60 29.98 -29.86
C PHE A 4 23.24 29.47 -30.26
N SER A 5 22.87 28.36 -29.68
CA SER A 5 21.59 27.76 -29.98
C SER A 5 20.44 28.69 -29.67
N ASN A 6 20.60 29.52 -28.66
CA ASN A 6 19.55 30.42 -28.22
C ASN A 6 19.22 31.48 -29.25
N THR A 7 20.20 31.91 -30.00
CA THR A 7 19.98 32.93 -31.01
C THR A 7 19.55 32.34 -32.33
N MET A 8 19.95 31.10 -32.59
CA MET A 8 19.66 30.44 -33.87
C MET A 8 18.41 29.58 -33.85
N TRP A 9 17.98 29.22 -32.67
CA TRP A 9 16.78 28.40 -32.52
C TRP A 9 15.53 29.23 -32.76
N ALA A 10 14.67 28.74 -33.64
CA ALA A 10 13.37 29.32 -33.85
C ALA A 10 12.52 29.18 -32.59
N ARG A 11 11.50 30.01 -32.45
CA ARG A 11 10.56 29.92 -31.35
C ARG A 11 10.01 28.52 -31.19
N ARG A 12 9.75 27.84 -32.30
CA ARG A 12 9.24 26.49 -32.32
C ARG A 12 10.15 25.56 -31.56
N THR A 13 11.45 25.66 -31.79
CA THR A 13 12.43 24.79 -31.16
C THR A 13 12.47 25.03 -29.66
N ARG A 14 12.41 26.29 -29.24
CA ARG A 14 12.42 26.63 -27.83
C ARG A 14 11.18 26.06 -27.11
N ILE A 15 10.04 26.20 -27.72
CA ILE A 15 8.79 25.68 -27.19
C ILE A 15 8.82 24.18 -27.10
N LEU A 16 9.34 23.51 -28.13
CA LEU A 16 9.47 22.06 -28.14
C LEU A 16 10.41 21.57 -27.05
N VAL A 17 11.54 22.25 -26.89
CA VAL A 17 12.51 21.87 -25.85
C VAL A 17 11.91 22.06 -24.45
N LEU A 18 11.24 23.18 -24.21
CA LEU A 18 10.58 23.42 -22.94
C LEU A 18 9.51 22.37 -22.66
N GLY A 19 8.72 22.04 -23.67
CA GLY A 19 7.71 21.00 -23.55
C GLY A 19 8.31 19.65 -23.24
N ALA A 20 9.41 19.31 -23.92
CA ALA A 20 10.10 18.05 -23.66
C ALA A 20 10.65 17.97 -22.24
N VAL A 21 11.26 19.06 -21.77
CA VAL A 21 11.79 19.12 -20.40
C VAL A 21 10.68 18.97 -19.37
N LEU A 22 9.58 19.67 -19.58
CA LEU A 22 8.43 19.57 -18.67
C LEU A 22 7.84 18.16 -18.67
N THR A 23 7.73 17.55 -19.83
CA THR A 23 7.20 16.19 -19.96
C THR A 23 8.08 15.20 -19.24
N VAL A 24 9.40 15.28 -19.44
CA VAL A 24 10.36 14.40 -18.77
C VAL A 24 10.31 14.59 -17.27
N GLY A 25 10.22 15.85 -16.82
CA GLY A 25 10.10 16.16 -15.39
C GLY A 25 8.85 15.56 -14.76
N LEU A 26 7.72 15.68 -15.44
CA LEU A 26 6.46 15.10 -14.95
C LEU A 26 6.52 13.59 -14.90
N LEU A 27 7.07 12.96 -15.94
CA LEU A 27 7.24 11.50 -15.96
C LEU A 27 8.14 11.04 -14.84
N ALA A 28 9.25 11.73 -14.61
CA ALA A 28 10.17 11.40 -13.52
C ALA A 28 9.47 11.50 -12.17
N THR A 29 8.66 12.54 -11.96
CA THR A 29 7.91 12.72 -10.73
C THR A 29 6.94 11.57 -10.50
N VAL A 30 6.22 11.17 -11.54
CA VAL A 30 5.28 10.06 -11.44
C VAL A 30 5.99 8.75 -11.10
N LEU A 31 7.13 8.51 -11.74
CA LEU A 31 7.90 7.29 -11.49
C LEU A 31 8.47 7.25 -10.08
N LEU A 32 8.90 8.39 -9.57
CA LEU A 32 9.41 8.48 -8.20
C LEU A 32 8.32 8.33 -7.15
N GLN A 33 7.10 8.66 -7.50
CA GLN A 33 5.96 8.55 -6.61
C GLN A 33 5.15 7.27 -6.83
N SER A 34 5.81 6.22 -7.26
CA SER A 34 5.16 4.94 -7.45
C SER A 34 4.42 4.51 -6.19
N PRO A 35 3.18 4.06 -6.29
CA PRO A 35 2.46 3.59 -5.11
C PRO A 35 3.14 2.37 -4.52
N VAL A 36 2.99 2.20 -3.21
CA VAL A 36 3.55 1.05 -2.51
C VAL A 36 2.88 -0.21 -3.05
N PRO A 37 3.66 -1.18 -3.55
CA PRO A 37 3.07 -2.42 -4.06
C PRO A 37 2.45 -3.22 -2.93
N THR A 38 1.31 -3.83 -3.19
CA THR A 38 0.65 -4.69 -2.23
C THR A 38 1.35 -6.04 -2.19
N GLN A 39 1.70 -6.48 -1.00
CA GLN A 39 2.35 -7.76 -0.76
C GLN A 39 1.44 -8.66 0.07
N THR A 40 1.68 -9.95 0.01
CA THR A 40 1.02 -10.88 0.93
C THR A 40 1.79 -10.89 2.25
N VAL A 41 1.17 -11.42 3.29
CA VAL A 41 1.84 -11.57 4.59
C VAL A 41 3.09 -12.43 4.43
N ASP A 42 2.99 -13.50 3.65
CA ASP A 42 4.12 -14.40 3.42
C ASP A 42 5.28 -13.70 2.72
N GLU A 43 5.00 -12.90 1.73
CA GLU A 43 6.04 -12.13 1.01
C GLU A 43 6.75 -11.16 1.94
N LEU A 44 6.00 -10.44 2.76
CA LEU A 44 6.58 -9.50 3.72
C LEU A 44 7.43 -10.23 4.73
N MET A 45 6.94 -11.35 5.26
CA MET A 45 7.61 -12.09 6.32
C MET A 45 8.79 -12.91 5.82
N THR A 46 9.00 -12.99 4.51
CA THR A 46 10.22 -13.59 3.96
C THR A 46 11.45 -12.74 4.31
N SER A 47 11.31 -11.42 4.28
CA SER A 47 12.40 -10.50 4.60
C SER A 47 11.86 -9.27 5.33
N PRO A 48 11.29 -9.43 6.52
CA PRO A 48 10.64 -8.32 7.21
C PRO A 48 11.61 -7.21 7.60
N SER A 49 12.86 -7.55 7.92
CA SER A 49 13.84 -6.54 8.31
C SER A 49 14.17 -5.55 7.19
N GLU A 50 14.01 -5.95 5.95
CA GLU A 50 14.25 -5.06 4.81
C GLU A 50 13.18 -3.98 4.69
N HIS A 51 12.02 -4.21 5.27
CA HIS A 51 10.89 -3.29 5.22
C HIS A 51 10.65 -2.56 6.54
N LEU A 52 11.56 -2.76 7.50
CA LEU A 52 11.41 -2.18 8.82
C LEU A 52 11.41 -0.66 8.76
N ASN A 53 10.48 -0.04 9.48
CA ASN A 53 10.30 1.42 9.52
C ASN A 53 9.92 2.02 8.17
N GLN A 54 9.45 1.20 7.24
CA GLN A 54 9.00 1.65 5.93
C GLN A 54 7.51 1.41 5.80
N GLU A 55 6.89 2.21 4.95
CA GLU A 55 5.47 2.02 4.66
C GLU A 55 5.31 0.81 3.74
N VAL A 56 4.44 -0.10 4.14
CA VAL A 56 4.15 -1.30 3.38
C VAL A 56 2.64 -1.48 3.28
N ALA A 57 2.21 -2.17 2.23
CA ALA A 57 0.82 -2.53 2.04
C ALA A 57 0.76 -4.04 1.95
N ILE A 58 -0.05 -4.66 2.79
CA ILE A 58 -0.17 -6.11 2.84
C ILE A 58 -1.62 -6.55 2.76
N ARG A 59 -1.80 -7.76 2.30
CA ARG A 59 -3.09 -8.38 2.16
C ARG A 59 -3.05 -9.78 2.77
N GLY A 60 -4.08 -10.11 3.52
CA GLY A 60 -4.19 -11.41 4.15
C GLY A 60 -5.57 -11.58 4.75
N GLU A 61 -5.75 -12.64 5.52
CA GLU A 61 -7.01 -12.90 6.20
C GLU A 61 -6.86 -12.65 7.69
N VAL A 62 -7.92 -12.15 8.30
CA VAL A 62 -7.96 -11.98 9.77
C VAL A 62 -8.04 -13.36 10.39
N GLN A 63 -7.08 -13.69 11.25
CA GLN A 63 -7.07 -14.95 11.96
C GLN A 63 -8.24 -14.98 12.96
N ASP A 64 -8.95 -16.09 12.98
CA ASP A 64 -10.13 -16.27 13.81
C ASP A 64 -9.83 -16.02 15.29
N GLY A 65 -10.66 -15.20 15.93
CA GLY A 65 -10.56 -14.94 17.35
C GLY A 65 -9.42 -14.05 17.81
N THR A 66 -8.74 -13.36 16.85
CA THR A 66 -7.59 -12.51 17.19
C THR A 66 -7.91 -11.02 17.29
N ILE A 67 -9.08 -10.60 16.87
CA ILE A 67 -9.46 -9.19 16.95
C ILE A 67 -9.65 -8.81 18.39
N ASP A 68 -8.83 -7.87 18.87
CA ASP A 68 -8.89 -7.36 20.23
C ASP A 68 -9.18 -5.87 20.18
N ASN A 69 -10.39 -5.49 20.51
CA ASN A 69 -10.80 -4.10 20.51
C ASN A 69 -10.23 -3.31 21.69
N GLY A 70 -9.79 -3.99 22.71
CA GLY A 70 -9.16 -3.34 23.86
C GLY A 70 -7.77 -2.83 23.53
N THR A 71 -6.97 -3.64 22.85
CA THR A 71 -5.63 -3.25 22.40
C THR A 71 -5.63 -2.73 20.99
N MET A 72 -6.74 -2.87 20.28
CA MET A 72 -6.90 -2.49 18.87
C MET A 72 -5.86 -3.18 17.98
N THR A 73 -5.81 -4.49 18.12
CA THR A 73 -4.89 -5.34 17.35
C THR A 73 -5.62 -6.57 16.83
N PHE A 74 -5.08 -7.14 15.78
CA PHE A 74 -5.50 -8.46 15.30
C PHE A 74 -4.33 -9.11 14.58
N ILE A 75 -4.46 -10.39 14.30
CA ILE A 75 -3.44 -11.12 13.55
C ILE A 75 -3.92 -11.32 12.13
N LEU A 76 -3.10 -10.90 11.19
CA LEU A 76 -3.34 -11.12 9.78
C LEU A 76 -2.54 -12.34 9.37
N GLU A 77 -3.19 -13.31 8.76
CA GLU A 77 -2.50 -14.53 8.35
C GLU A 77 -2.38 -14.64 6.85
N GLY A 78 -1.24 -15.15 6.41
CA GLY A 78 -1.01 -15.59 5.05
C GLY A 78 -1.15 -17.09 5.00
N THR A 79 -0.47 -17.71 4.04
CA THR A 79 -0.47 -19.17 3.90
C THR A 79 0.40 -19.83 4.96
N ASP A 80 1.59 -19.28 5.19
CA ASP A 80 2.57 -19.85 6.11
C ASP A 80 3.01 -18.91 7.22
N SER A 81 2.63 -17.67 7.17
CA SER A 81 3.11 -16.66 8.10
C SER A 81 1.97 -15.83 8.66
N THR A 82 2.24 -15.18 9.79
CA THR A 82 1.27 -14.28 10.41
C THR A 82 1.95 -12.97 10.74
N LEU A 83 1.16 -11.90 10.86
CA LEU A 83 1.67 -10.59 11.22
C LEU A 83 0.66 -9.90 12.12
N LYS A 84 1.15 -9.33 13.21
CA LYS A 84 0.29 -8.56 14.11
C LYS A 84 0.02 -7.19 13.50
N ILE A 85 -1.23 -6.81 13.46
CA ILE A 85 -1.67 -5.52 12.93
C ILE A 85 -2.22 -4.68 14.09
N ARG A 86 -1.72 -3.45 14.20
CA ARG A 86 -2.24 -2.50 15.17
C ARG A 86 -3.04 -1.45 14.41
N PHE A 87 -4.28 -1.22 14.84
CA PHE A 87 -5.16 -0.29 14.14
C PHE A 87 -5.65 0.85 15.05
N THR A 88 -4.85 1.22 16.04
CA THR A 88 -5.19 2.27 17.01
C THR A 88 -5.53 3.59 16.34
N ASP A 89 -4.72 3.99 15.36
CA ASP A 89 -4.90 5.25 14.63
C ASP A 89 -5.37 5.04 13.19
N ALA A 90 -5.80 3.86 12.87
CA ALA A 90 -6.14 3.53 11.49
C ALA A 90 -7.57 3.91 11.14
N MET A 91 -7.74 4.29 9.88
CA MET A 91 -9.08 4.37 9.29
C MET A 91 -9.48 2.96 8.91
N VAL A 92 -10.51 2.45 9.54
CA VAL A 92 -10.98 1.08 9.32
C VAL A 92 -12.31 1.12 8.60
N SER A 93 -12.38 0.45 7.47
CA SER A 93 -13.65 0.33 6.75
C SER A 93 -14.56 -0.63 7.50
N ASN A 94 -15.86 -0.52 7.24
CA ASN A 94 -16.82 -1.42 7.87
C ASN A 94 -16.58 -2.86 7.43
N GLY A 95 -16.79 -3.79 8.33
CA GLY A 95 -16.72 -5.20 8.02
C GLY A 95 -15.45 -5.91 8.47
N LEU A 96 -14.66 -5.27 9.34
CA LEU A 96 -13.52 -5.97 9.96
C LEU A 96 -14.07 -7.06 10.86
N ASP A 97 -13.76 -8.29 10.52
CA ASP A 97 -14.28 -9.45 11.22
C ASP A 97 -13.36 -10.65 10.95
N ASP A 98 -13.57 -11.71 11.72
CA ASP A 98 -12.81 -12.94 11.58
C ASP A 98 -12.96 -13.51 10.17
N ASN A 99 -11.88 -14.08 9.66
CA ASN A 99 -11.84 -14.74 8.35
C ASN A 99 -12.13 -13.84 7.15
N ARG A 100 -12.10 -12.54 7.36
CA ARG A 100 -12.22 -11.59 6.27
C ARG A 100 -10.87 -11.31 5.63
N THR A 101 -10.87 -11.12 4.31
CA THR A 101 -9.68 -10.65 3.63
C THR A 101 -9.52 -9.16 3.90
N VAL A 102 -8.34 -8.77 4.32
CA VAL A 102 -8.03 -7.40 4.71
C VAL A 102 -6.82 -6.89 3.96
N TYR A 103 -6.91 -5.66 3.51
CA TYR A 103 -5.79 -4.90 2.99
C TYR A 103 -5.40 -3.88 4.07
N ALA A 104 -4.17 -3.94 4.52
CA ALA A 104 -3.66 -3.03 5.54
C ALA A 104 -2.44 -2.28 5.00
N GLU A 105 -2.42 -0.98 5.22
CA GLU A 105 -1.32 -0.13 4.81
C GLU A 105 -0.82 0.64 6.02
N GLY A 106 0.47 0.63 6.24
CA GLY A 106 1.08 1.31 7.39
C GLY A 106 2.56 1.06 7.45
N VAL A 107 3.14 1.32 8.61
CA VAL A 107 4.57 1.22 8.84
C VAL A 107 4.89 -0.06 9.61
N LEU A 108 5.87 -0.81 9.11
CA LEU A 108 6.32 -2.03 9.80
C LEU A 108 7.27 -1.66 10.92
N LEU A 109 6.97 -2.14 12.12
CA LEU A 109 7.78 -1.91 13.31
C LEU A 109 8.18 -3.24 13.92
N PHE A 110 9.24 -3.20 14.73
CA PHE A 110 9.68 -4.36 15.50
C PHE A 110 9.62 -3.97 16.98
N GLU A 111 8.68 -4.58 17.71
CA GLU A 111 8.46 -4.29 19.13
C GLU A 111 8.39 -5.59 19.91
N ASP A 112 9.06 -5.62 21.05
CA ASP A 112 9.02 -6.76 21.98
C ASP A 112 9.33 -8.11 21.32
N GLY A 113 10.26 -8.10 20.36
CA GLY A 113 10.65 -9.32 19.67
C GLY A 113 9.69 -9.77 18.58
N VAL A 114 8.72 -8.95 18.24
CA VAL A 114 7.69 -9.27 17.24
C VAL A 114 7.55 -8.15 16.22
N TYR A 115 7.32 -8.52 14.98
CA TYR A 115 7.00 -7.52 13.95
C TYR A 115 5.53 -7.14 14.07
N VAL A 116 5.29 -5.84 14.02
CA VAL A 116 3.94 -5.26 14.11
C VAL A 116 3.78 -4.25 13.00
N LEU A 117 2.69 -4.33 12.28
CA LEU A 117 2.33 -3.30 11.30
C LEU A 117 1.42 -2.29 11.99
N GLU A 118 1.92 -1.06 12.13
CA GLU A 118 1.08 0.02 12.62
C GLU A 118 0.32 0.59 11.44
N ALA A 119 -0.93 0.19 11.32
CA ALA A 119 -1.75 0.50 10.17
C ALA A 119 -2.29 1.92 10.20
N ASP A 120 -2.27 2.57 9.05
CA ASP A 120 -2.91 3.87 8.85
C ASP A 120 -4.29 3.68 8.22
N VAL A 121 -4.40 2.67 7.37
CA VAL A 121 -5.64 2.37 6.66
C VAL A 121 -5.86 0.87 6.66
N ILE A 122 -7.07 0.45 6.98
CA ILE A 122 -7.47 -0.95 6.90
C ILE A 122 -8.73 -1.01 6.05
N LYS A 123 -8.65 -1.74 4.97
CA LYS A 123 -9.79 -1.96 4.07
C LYS A 123 -10.14 -3.43 4.10
N THR A 124 -11.38 -3.71 4.41
CA THR A 124 -11.86 -5.08 4.30
C THR A 124 -12.35 -5.28 2.87
N SER A 125 -11.86 -6.34 2.24
CA SER A 125 -12.48 -6.74 1.02
C SER A 125 -13.78 -7.39 1.42
N CYS A 126 -14.81 -6.65 1.33
CA CYS A 126 -16.12 -7.23 1.28
C CYS A 126 -16.19 -7.95 -0.05
N PRO A 127 -16.25 -9.26 -0.10
CA PRO A 127 -16.74 -9.92 -1.29
C PRO A 127 -18.21 -9.65 -1.30
N SER A 128 -18.36 -8.64 -1.25
CA SER A 128 -19.43 -7.75 -1.14
C SER A 128 -20.74 -8.39 -1.35
N LYS A 129 -21.63 -7.83 -0.69
CA LYS A 129 -23.02 -7.96 -0.94
C LYS A 129 -23.36 -7.93 -2.43
N TYR A 130 -22.50 -7.33 -3.23
CA TYR A 130 -22.72 -7.27 -4.68
C TYR A 130 -22.42 -8.59 -5.37
N GLU A 131 -21.34 -9.25 -5.01
CA GLU A 131 -21.02 -10.55 -5.57
C GLU A 131 -22.02 -11.60 -5.09
N GLU A 132 -22.34 -11.57 -3.82
CA GLU A 132 -23.34 -12.47 -3.27
C GLU A 132 -24.71 -12.23 -3.87
N ALA A 133 -25.09 -10.97 -4.06
CA ALA A 133 -26.35 -10.64 -4.69
C ALA A 133 -26.39 -11.09 -6.15
N ALA A 134 -25.29 -10.91 -6.86
CA ALA A 134 -25.17 -11.35 -8.23
C ALA A 134 -25.27 -12.88 -8.34
N GLU A 135 -24.61 -13.58 -7.44
CA GLU A 135 -24.67 -15.03 -7.39
C GLU A 135 -26.06 -15.53 -6.99
N ALA A 136 -26.70 -14.81 -6.09
CA ALA A 136 -28.05 -15.18 -5.66
C ALA A 136 -29.10 -14.97 -6.74
N GLU A 137 -28.86 -14.05 -7.65
CA GLU A 137 -29.76 -13.77 -8.76
C GLU A 137 -29.61 -14.77 -9.91
N VAL A 138 -28.54 -15.50 -9.92
CA VAL A 138 -28.29 -16.54 -10.93
C VAL A 138 -28.81 -17.92 -10.46
#